data_f3f3b57543e954902123d38ce4db9dbc
#
_entry.id   f3f3b57543e954902123d38ce4db9dbc
#
_cell.length_a   1.000
_cell.length_b   1.000
_cell.length_c   1.000
_cell.angle_alpha   90.00
_cell.angle_beta   90.00
_cell.angle_gamma   90.00
#
_symmetry.space_group_name_H-M   'P 1'
#
loop_
_entity.id
_entity.type
_entity.pdbx_description
1 polymer ?
#
loop_
_entity_poly.entity_id
_entity_poly.type
_entity_poly.pdbx_seq_one_letter_code
_entity_poly.pdbx_strand_id
1 'polypeptide(L)'
;LRHDLLEKALNGEELAISKVLTQIEYLTPLGIEYLKELLPRAGNAHTIGITGSPGAGKSTLIGSLIEEYSRRGHRIGVLLIDPSSPISKGSFMGNRIRMVGKERSGDIFIRSLATRGHLGGLSADAMLLIEALDGLGFDKIIIETVGAGQTDTEVMDVVHTLAVVTVPGTGDEIQALKAGIMEIGDIYVVNKADKPEAEMLYEAVKFAIEGIVSPRFDWQPRIVKTVATKGLGVKELVDLFEEHMKYLVSKGLFADIVRKRRRKAVELTVRRKLSEVVSSVVQRADKLFEQLEKNEVTIDQVINVIYNEVKLNL
;
A
#
# COMPACT_ATOMS: atom_id res chain seq x y z
N LEU A 1 -11.06 -29.80 1.87
CA LEU A 1 -10.17 -29.00 0.97
C LEU A 1 -10.18 -27.49 1.28
N ARG A 2 -11.36 -26.90 1.57
CA ARG A 2 -11.54 -25.44 1.75
C ARG A 2 -11.04 -24.94 3.09
N HIS A 3 -11.49 -25.52 4.21
CA HIS A 3 -11.01 -25.22 5.57
C HIS A 3 -9.52 -25.55 5.71
N ASP A 4 -9.07 -26.63 5.10
CA ASP A 4 -7.66 -27.05 5.11
C ASP A 4 -6.70 -25.98 4.52
N LEU A 5 -7.09 -25.26 3.45
CA LEU A 5 -6.23 -24.22 2.88
C LEU A 5 -6.12 -22.97 3.77
N LEU A 6 -7.23 -22.54 4.38
CA LEU A 6 -7.20 -21.39 5.29
C LEU A 6 -6.48 -21.74 6.60
N GLU A 7 -6.67 -22.95 7.15
CA GLU A 7 -5.92 -23.42 8.32
C GLU A 7 -4.42 -23.45 8.06
N LYS A 8 -3.99 -23.97 6.91
CA LYS A 8 -2.58 -23.95 6.51
C LYS A 8 -2.04 -22.53 6.39
N ALA A 9 -2.83 -21.59 5.84
CA ALA A 9 -2.44 -20.19 5.75
C ALA A 9 -2.32 -19.54 7.16
N LEU A 10 -3.24 -19.83 8.07
CA LEU A 10 -3.18 -19.37 9.46
C LEU A 10 -1.96 -19.94 10.20
N ASN A 11 -1.54 -21.15 9.87
CA ASN A 11 -0.34 -21.78 10.41
C ASN A 11 0.96 -21.29 9.73
N GLY A 12 0.89 -20.34 8.80
CA GLY A 12 2.06 -19.71 8.18
C GLY A 12 2.62 -20.43 6.95
N GLU A 13 1.87 -21.39 6.35
CA GLU A 13 2.31 -22.02 5.11
C GLU A 13 2.27 -21.02 3.95
N GLU A 14 3.43 -20.63 3.42
CA GLU A 14 3.59 -19.56 2.41
C GLU A 14 2.73 -19.80 1.15
N LEU A 15 2.70 -21.03 0.65
CA LEU A 15 1.89 -21.38 -0.52
C LEU A 15 0.39 -21.25 -0.23
N ALA A 16 -0.04 -21.59 0.96
CA ALA A 16 -1.45 -21.48 1.37
C ALA A 16 -1.83 -19.99 1.52
N ILE A 17 -0.98 -19.18 2.16
CA ILE A 17 -1.15 -17.72 2.24
C ILE A 17 -1.28 -17.14 0.82
N SER A 18 -0.35 -17.47 -0.08
CA SER A 18 -0.36 -16.98 -1.45
C SER A 18 -1.66 -17.32 -2.19
N LYS A 19 -2.16 -18.56 -2.05
CA LYS A 19 -3.42 -19.01 -2.67
C LYS A 19 -4.65 -18.30 -2.08
N VAL A 20 -4.73 -18.18 -0.75
CA VAL A 20 -5.80 -17.44 -0.06
C VAL A 20 -5.85 -16.00 -0.52
N LEU A 21 -4.71 -15.31 -0.51
CA LEU A 21 -4.62 -13.91 -0.95
C LEU A 21 -4.97 -13.75 -2.44
N THR A 22 -4.62 -14.71 -3.29
CA THR A 22 -5.03 -14.69 -4.71
C THR A 22 -6.54 -14.77 -4.87
N GLN A 23 -7.23 -15.64 -4.13
CA GLN A 23 -8.69 -15.70 -4.16
C GLN A 23 -9.34 -14.39 -3.71
N ILE A 24 -8.76 -13.75 -2.69
CA ILE A 24 -9.23 -12.46 -2.16
C ILE A 24 -8.99 -11.32 -3.16
N GLU A 25 -7.80 -11.26 -3.76
CA GLU A 25 -7.45 -10.25 -4.77
C GLU A 25 -8.42 -10.25 -5.96
N TYR A 26 -8.84 -11.44 -6.41
CA TYR A 26 -9.79 -11.59 -7.51
C TYR A 26 -11.26 -11.56 -7.05
N LEU A 27 -11.53 -11.40 -5.75
CA LEU A 27 -12.87 -11.43 -5.17
C LEU A 27 -13.70 -12.62 -5.66
N THR A 28 -13.07 -13.78 -5.77
CA THR A 28 -13.80 -15.02 -6.11
C THR A 28 -14.80 -15.35 -5.00
N PRO A 29 -15.84 -16.19 -5.26
CA PRO A 29 -16.73 -16.64 -4.21
C PRO A 29 -15.99 -17.21 -3.00
N LEU A 30 -14.92 -17.97 -3.24
CA LEU A 30 -14.06 -18.52 -2.19
C LEU A 30 -13.26 -17.43 -1.45
N GLY A 31 -12.75 -16.41 -2.18
CA GLY A 31 -12.06 -15.27 -1.59
C GLY A 31 -12.95 -14.44 -0.67
N ILE A 32 -14.22 -14.26 -1.04
CA ILE A 32 -15.20 -13.57 -0.20
C ILE A 32 -15.45 -14.36 1.11
N GLU A 33 -15.47 -15.69 1.02
CA GLU A 33 -15.62 -16.53 2.20
C GLU A 33 -14.40 -16.48 3.11
N TYR A 34 -13.20 -16.49 2.56
CA TYR A 34 -11.98 -16.27 3.35
C TYR A 34 -11.98 -14.90 4.04
N LEU A 35 -12.43 -13.84 3.36
CA LEU A 35 -12.57 -12.53 3.98
C LEU A 35 -13.56 -12.54 5.16
N LYS A 36 -14.69 -13.26 5.06
CA LYS A 36 -15.65 -13.38 6.15
C LYS A 36 -15.02 -14.01 7.40
N GLU A 37 -14.11 -14.96 7.23
CA GLU A 37 -13.41 -15.62 8.33
C GLU A 37 -12.23 -14.81 8.88
N LEU A 38 -11.54 -14.04 8.02
CA LEU A 38 -10.36 -13.27 8.41
C LEU A 38 -10.70 -11.89 9.01
N LEU A 39 -11.71 -11.19 8.48
CA LEU A 39 -12.06 -9.83 8.93
C LEU A 39 -12.37 -9.71 10.44
N PRO A 40 -13.02 -10.69 11.10
CA PRO A 40 -13.21 -10.63 12.56
C PRO A 40 -11.92 -10.71 13.37
N ARG A 41 -10.85 -11.23 12.78
CA ARG A 41 -9.52 -11.36 13.41
C ARG A 41 -8.62 -10.17 13.10
N ALA A 42 -8.95 -9.40 12.05
CA ALA A 42 -8.16 -8.25 11.58
C ALA A 42 -8.51 -6.97 12.35
N GLY A 43 -7.61 -6.01 12.31
CA GLY A 43 -7.72 -4.70 12.95
C GLY A 43 -6.65 -4.48 14.03
N ASN A 44 -5.61 -5.31 14.04
CA ASN A 44 -4.54 -5.30 15.05
C ASN A 44 -3.16 -4.96 14.46
N ALA A 45 -2.94 -5.24 13.17
CA ALA A 45 -1.65 -5.03 12.52
C ALA A 45 -1.31 -3.53 12.38
N HIS A 46 -0.08 -3.17 12.70
CA HIS A 46 0.47 -1.86 12.39
C HIS A 46 0.79 -1.78 10.89
N THR A 47 0.07 -0.96 10.14
CA THR A 47 0.32 -0.74 8.72
C THR A 47 1.25 0.45 8.52
N ILE A 48 2.35 0.24 7.78
CA ILE A 48 3.42 1.21 7.57
C ILE A 48 3.57 1.44 6.06
N GLY A 49 3.26 2.65 5.60
CA GLY A 49 3.52 3.07 4.22
C GLY A 49 4.96 3.58 4.06
N ILE A 50 5.64 3.14 3.02
CA ILE A 50 6.99 3.61 2.66
C ILE A 50 6.91 4.24 1.27
N THR A 51 7.09 5.54 1.21
CA THR A 51 7.11 6.32 -0.03
C THR A 51 8.41 7.11 -0.20
N GLY A 52 8.60 7.75 -1.33
CA GLY A 52 9.78 8.54 -1.66
C GLY A 52 10.23 8.35 -3.10
N SER A 53 11.17 9.19 -3.56
CA SER A 53 11.64 9.21 -4.94
C SER A 53 12.18 7.86 -5.44
N PRO A 54 12.12 7.57 -6.74
CA PRO A 54 12.83 6.43 -7.32
C PRO A 54 14.32 6.48 -6.98
N GLY A 55 14.90 5.33 -6.62
CA GLY A 55 16.31 5.29 -6.24
C GLY A 55 16.61 5.74 -4.80
N ALA A 56 15.63 6.16 -4.01
CA ALA A 56 15.81 6.51 -2.60
C ALA A 56 16.26 5.33 -1.72
N GLY A 57 16.20 4.11 -2.23
CA GLY A 57 16.62 2.91 -1.50
C GLY A 57 15.53 2.33 -0.60
N LYS A 58 14.25 2.61 -0.91
CA LYS A 58 13.08 2.09 -0.18
C LYS A 58 13.13 0.58 0.01
N SER A 59 13.36 -0.15 -1.07
CA SER A 59 13.40 -1.61 -1.03
C SER A 59 14.55 -2.17 -0.18
N THR A 60 15.71 -1.50 -0.19
CA THR A 60 16.84 -1.85 0.68
C THR A 60 16.49 -1.56 2.14
N LEU A 61 15.84 -0.44 2.40
CA LEU A 61 15.37 -0.06 3.73
C LEU A 61 14.32 -1.06 4.25
N ILE A 62 13.39 -1.49 3.40
CA ILE A 62 12.39 -2.51 3.76
C ILE A 62 13.09 -3.83 4.13
N GLY A 63 14.11 -4.24 3.40
CA GLY A 63 14.91 -5.42 3.77
C GLY A 63 15.45 -5.30 5.20
N SER A 64 16.08 -4.17 5.55
CA SER A 64 16.61 -3.93 6.89
C SER A 64 15.52 -3.80 7.98
N LEU A 65 14.34 -3.26 7.62
CA LEU A 65 13.17 -3.23 8.52
C LEU A 65 12.65 -4.64 8.82
N ILE A 66 12.61 -5.50 7.81
CA ILE A 66 12.23 -6.91 7.98
C ILE A 66 13.19 -7.60 8.97
N GLU A 67 14.50 -7.43 8.80
CA GLU A 67 15.51 -7.99 9.71
C GLU A 67 15.29 -7.51 11.15
N GLU A 68 15.08 -6.20 11.34
CA GLU A 68 14.89 -5.63 12.68
C GLU A 68 13.58 -6.10 13.32
N TYR A 69 12.47 -6.12 12.59
CA TYR A 69 11.18 -6.60 13.09
C TYR A 69 11.19 -8.11 13.36
N SER A 70 11.81 -8.93 12.50
CA SER A 70 11.99 -10.36 12.72
C SER A 70 12.80 -10.62 13.98
N ARG A 71 13.87 -9.84 14.20
CA ARG A 71 14.68 -9.95 15.43
C ARG A 71 13.87 -9.61 16.70
N ARG A 72 12.86 -8.77 16.58
CA ARG A 72 11.88 -8.45 17.65
C ARG A 72 10.76 -9.49 17.77
N GLY A 73 10.73 -10.52 16.92
CA GLY A 73 9.76 -11.61 16.96
C GLY A 73 8.41 -11.29 16.31
N HIS A 74 8.35 -10.30 15.42
CA HIS A 74 7.14 -9.93 14.67
C HIS A 74 6.98 -10.73 13.39
N ARG A 75 5.72 -10.98 13.00
CA ARG A 75 5.36 -11.50 11.69
C ARG A 75 5.12 -10.31 10.73
N ILE A 76 5.75 -10.34 9.56
CA ILE A 76 5.82 -9.20 8.65
C ILE A 76 5.20 -9.54 7.29
N GLY A 77 4.16 -8.82 6.90
CA GLY A 77 3.65 -8.80 5.53
C GLY A 77 4.21 -7.60 4.75
N VAL A 78 4.60 -7.80 3.51
CA VAL A 78 5.04 -6.71 2.62
C VAL A 78 4.22 -6.72 1.34
N LEU A 79 3.61 -5.60 1.02
CA LEU A 79 2.89 -5.36 -0.23
C LEU A 79 3.65 -4.33 -1.07
N LEU A 80 4.09 -4.73 -2.26
CA LEU A 80 4.81 -3.90 -3.21
C LEU A 80 3.83 -3.47 -4.30
N ILE A 81 3.51 -2.18 -4.38
CA ILE A 81 2.50 -1.66 -5.31
C ILE A 81 3.23 -0.99 -6.47
N ASP A 82 3.14 -1.61 -7.65
CA ASP A 82 3.78 -1.12 -8.88
C ASP A 82 2.71 -0.65 -9.89
N PRO A 83 2.64 0.67 -10.20
CA PRO A 83 1.70 1.19 -11.18
C PRO A 83 2.02 0.79 -12.62
N SER A 84 3.25 0.36 -12.92
CA SER A 84 3.76 0.28 -14.29
C SER A 84 3.76 -1.12 -14.92
N SER A 85 3.41 -2.20 -14.18
CA SER A 85 3.67 -3.54 -14.71
C SER A 85 2.53 -4.55 -14.54
N PRO A 86 1.84 -4.90 -15.66
CA PRO A 86 1.13 -6.18 -15.72
C PRO A 86 2.08 -7.39 -15.78
N ILE A 87 3.39 -7.18 -15.91
CA ILE A 87 4.37 -8.25 -16.21
C ILE A 87 5.69 -8.14 -15.41
N SER A 88 5.90 -7.13 -14.55
CA SER A 88 7.12 -7.10 -13.75
C SER A 88 7.12 -8.32 -12.84
N LYS A 89 7.88 -9.29 -13.28
CA LYS A 89 8.16 -10.51 -12.54
C LYS A 89 8.63 -10.13 -11.14
N GLY A 90 7.80 -10.31 -10.13
CA GLY A 90 8.10 -10.12 -8.70
C GLY A 90 9.32 -10.91 -8.19
N SER A 91 10.12 -11.46 -9.13
CA SER A 91 11.31 -12.24 -8.85
C SER A 91 12.51 -11.38 -8.41
N PHE A 92 12.59 -10.10 -8.83
CA PHE A 92 13.82 -9.33 -8.59
C PHE A 92 13.93 -8.85 -7.15
N MET A 93 12.81 -8.44 -6.55
CA MET A 93 12.78 -7.98 -5.16
C MET A 93 12.57 -9.12 -4.18
N GLY A 94 11.67 -10.05 -4.48
CA GLY A 94 11.47 -11.26 -3.71
C GLY A 94 12.74 -12.11 -3.55
N ASN A 95 13.61 -12.14 -4.56
CA ASN A 95 14.91 -12.83 -4.45
C ASN A 95 15.91 -12.09 -3.55
N ARG A 96 15.91 -10.74 -3.53
CA ARG A 96 16.78 -9.98 -2.63
C ARG A 96 16.34 -10.07 -1.17
N ILE A 97 15.05 -10.06 -0.92
CA ILE A 97 14.49 -10.12 0.45
C ILE A 97 14.48 -11.57 0.95
N ARG A 98 14.30 -12.58 0.09
CA ARG A 98 14.47 -14.01 0.44
C ARG A 98 15.91 -14.41 0.80
N MET A 99 16.89 -13.58 0.45
CA MET A 99 18.28 -13.74 0.89
C MET A 99 18.54 -13.23 2.31
N VAL A 100 17.58 -12.49 2.88
CA VAL A 100 17.65 -11.96 4.24
C VAL A 100 17.14 -13.02 5.21
N GLY A 101 18.01 -13.93 5.57
CA GLY A 101 17.85 -14.78 6.75
C GLY A 101 17.07 -16.10 6.53
N LYS A 102 17.61 -17.14 7.08
CA LYS A 102 16.97 -18.45 7.31
C LYS A 102 15.98 -18.36 8.47
N GLU A 103 15.07 -17.39 8.43
CA GLU A 103 14.11 -17.18 9.51
C GLU A 103 12.89 -18.06 9.30
N ARG A 104 12.18 -18.34 10.37
CA ARG A 104 11.09 -19.32 10.41
C ARG A 104 10.17 -19.16 9.22
N SER A 105 9.97 -20.23 8.45
CA SER A 105 8.99 -20.28 7.36
C SER A 105 7.65 -19.79 7.87
N GLY A 106 7.08 -18.75 7.24
CA GLY A 106 5.77 -18.21 7.59
C GLY A 106 5.74 -16.91 8.38
N ASP A 107 6.88 -16.41 8.87
CA ASP A 107 6.94 -15.15 9.62
C ASP A 107 7.13 -13.93 8.69
N ILE A 108 7.54 -14.15 7.44
CA ILE A 108 7.72 -13.11 6.42
C ILE A 108 6.94 -13.51 5.17
N PHE A 109 6.10 -12.61 4.70
CA PHE A 109 5.36 -12.80 3.45
C PHE A 109 5.44 -11.55 2.57
N ILE A 110 5.82 -11.71 1.29
CA ILE A 110 6.00 -10.61 0.35
C ILE A 110 5.17 -10.85 -0.90
N ARG A 111 4.40 -9.84 -1.31
CA ARG A 111 3.58 -9.88 -2.52
C ARG A 111 3.69 -8.59 -3.30
N SER A 112 3.93 -8.72 -4.62
CA SER A 112 3.79 -7.60 -5.55
C SER A 112 2.37 -7.54 -6.11
N LEU A 113 1.82 -6.33 -6.19
CA LEU A 113 0.50 -6.04 -6.73
C LEU A 113 0.64 -5.10 -7.93
N ALA A 114 -0.02 -5.45 -9.03
CA ALA A 114 -0.17 -4.55 -10.17
C ALA A 114 -1.44 -3.70 -10.00
N THR A 115 -1.35 -2.39 -10.26
CA THR A 115 -2.52 -1.48 -10.15
C THR A 115 -3.55 -1.65 -11.26
N ARG A 116 -3.33 -2.55 -12.23
CA ARG A 116 -4.23 -2.93 -13.33
C ARG A 116 -4.89 -1.74 -14.06
N GLY A 117 -4.12 -0.66 -14.30
CA GLY A 117 -4.59 0.49 -15.05
C GLY A 117 -5.52 1.45 -14.28
N HIS A 118 -5.70 1.29 -12.98
CA HIS A 118 -6.28 2.35 -12.17
C HIS A 118 -5.27 3.48 -12.06
N LEU A 119 -5.52 4.55 -12.80
CA LEU A 119 -4.77 5.80 -12.74
C LEU A 119 -4.95 6.39 -11.33
N GLY A 120 -3.92 6.26 -10.54
CA GLY A 120 -3.80 6.91 -9.23
C GLY A 120 -4.36 6.08 -8.07
N GLY A 121 -3.50 5.38 -7.32
CA GLY A 121 -3.80 5.03 -5.98
C GLY A 121 -3.75 3.58 -5.55
N LEU A 122 -3.95 3.39 -4.26
CA LEU A 122 -4.05 2.08 -3.63
C LEU A 122 -5.33 1.41 -4.10
N SER A 123 -5.20 0.30 -4.84
CA SER A 123 -6.37 -0.44 -5.35
C SER A 123 -7.21 -1.01 -4.19
N ALA A 124 -8.51 -1.24 -4.46
CA ALA A 124 -9.37 -1.98 -3.53
C ALA A 124 -8.73 -3.30 -3.10
N ASP A 125 -8.05 -3.96 -4.05
CA ASP A 125 -7.38 -5.24 -3.84
C ASP A 125 -6.28 -5.13 -2.78
N ALA A 126 -5.44 -4.09 -2.84
CA ALA A 126 -4.40 -3.87 -1.84
C ALA A 126 -4.98 -3.67 -0.44
N MET A 127 -6.07 -2.91 -0.30
CA MET A 127 -6.73 -2.72 0.99
C MET A 127 -7.33 -4.02 1.54
N LEU A 128 -7.94 -4.84 0.68
CA LEU A 128 -8.47 -6.15 1.09
C LEU A 128 -7.34 -7.11 1.48
N LEU A 129 -6.19 -7.05 0.80
CA LEU A 129 -5.03 -7.87 1.15
C LEU A 129 -4.37 -7.40 2.47
N ILE A 130 -4.40 -6.11 2.79
CA ILE A 130 -3.98 -5.62 4.11
C ILE A 130 -4.85 -6.25 5.20
N GLU A 131 -6.18 -6.20 5.05
CA GLU A 131 -7.10 -6.83 6.02
C GLU A 131 -6.91 -8.34 6.11
N ALA A 132 -6.64 -9.00 4.98
CA ALA A 132 -6.40 -10.44 4.95
C ALA A 132 -5.09 -10.84 5.65
N LEU A 133 -4.00 -10.10 5.43
CA LEU A 133 -2.72 -10.32 6.11
C LEU A 133 -2.86 -10.11 7.63
N ASP A 134 -3.56 -9.05 8.04
CA ASP A 134 -3.87 -8.78 9.45
C ASP A 134 -4.66 -9.94 10.06
N GLY A 135 -5.72 -10.40 9.39
CA GLY A 135 -6.52 -11.55 9.82
C GLY A 135 -5.75 -12.88 9.85
N LEU A 136 -4.71 -13.03 9.04
CA LEU A 136 -3.77 -14.16 9.06
C LEU A 136 -2.74 -14.04 10.19
N GLY A 137 -2.75 -12.96 10.98
CA GLY A 137 -1.90 -12.75 12.15
C GLY A 137 -0.53 -12.15 11.85
N PHE A 138 -0.41 -11.36 10.79
CA PHE A 138 0.78 -10.53 10.58
C PHE A 138 0.71 -9.28 11.47
N ASP A 139 1.76 -9.02 12.25
CA ASP A 139 1.81 -7.90 13.21
C ASP A 139 2.15 -6.57 12.54
N LYS A 140 3.00 -6.64 11.52
CA LYS A 140 3.49 -5.49 10.76
C LYS A 140 3.20 -5.70 9.28
N ILE A 141 2.55 -4.72 8.65
CA ILE A 141 2.26 -4.77 7.22
C ILE A 141 2.89 -3.53 6.58
N ILE A 142 3.94 -3.76 5.79
CA ILE A 142 4.68 -2.71 5.09
C ILE A 142 4.13 -2.59 3.68
N ILE A 143 3.78 -1.38 3.28
CA ILE A 143 3.28 -1.06 1.95
C ILE A 143 4.30 -0.15 1.26
N GLU A 144 4.97 -0.67 0.22
CA GLU A 144 5.84 0.14 -0.63
C GLU A 144 5.08 0.65 -1.85
N THR A 145 5.13 1.95 -2.09
CA THR A 145 4.68 2.56 -3.34
C THR A 145 5.86 2.87 -4.24
N VAL A 146 5.72 2.59 -5.53
CA VAL A 146 6.72 2.99 -6.53
C VAL A 146 6.44 4.43 -6.92
N GLY A 147 7.20 5.33 -6.34
CA GLY A 147 7.09 6.76 -6.25
C GLY A 147 6.76 7.55 -7.50
N ALA A 148 6.03 8.53 -7.30
CA ALA A 148 5.87 9.91 -7.71
C ALA A 148 4.40 10.29 -7.88
N GLY A 149 3.82 10.97 -6.92
CA GLY A 149 2.59 11.75 -7.10
C GLY A 149 1.36 11.21 -6.39
N GLN A 150 0.25 11.04 -7.11
CA GLN A 150 -1.08 10.76 -6.53
C GLN A 150 -1.17 9.45 -5.73
N THR A 151 -0.38 8.43 -6.06
CA THR A 151 -0.36 7.15 -5.34
C THR A 151 0.08 7.31 -3.87
N ASP A 152 0.97 8.26 -3.62
CA ASP A 152 1.52 8.50 -2.29
C ASP A 152 0.49 9.09 -1.32
N THR A 153 -0.38 9.99 -1.82
CA THR A 153 -1.44 10.58 -1.01
C THR A 153 -2.54 9.58 -0.65
N GLU A 154 -2.81 8.60 -1.50
CA GLU A 154 -3.83 7.59 -1.22
C GLU A 154 -3.36 6.52 -0.22
N VAL A 155 -2.06 6.19 -0.22
CA VAL A 155 -1.47 5.33 0.82
C VAL A 155 -1.59 5.98 2.20
N MET A 156 -1.37 7.29 2.29
CA MET A 156 -1.53 8.06 3.52
C MET A 156 -2.89 7.82 4.18
N ASP A 157 -3.94 7.70 3.37
CA ASP A 157 -5.32 7.58 3.89
C ASP A 157 -5.62 6.22 4.55
N VAL A 158 -4.81 5.20 4.31
CA VAL A 158 -5.12 3.82 4.70
C VAL A 158 -4.08 3.16 5.59
N VAL A 159 -2.92 3.80 5.79
CA VAL A 159 -1.86 3.30 6.68
C VAL A 159 -1.88 4.03 8.03
N HIS A 160 -1.41 3.35 9.06
CA HIS A 160 -1.24 3.94 10.38
C HIS A 160 -0.08 4.92 10.39
N THR A 161 1.07 4.54 9.87
CA THR A 161 2.29 5.34 9.82
C THR A 161 2.77 5.48 8.38
N LEU A 162 3.08 6.70 7.94
CA LEU A 162 3.68 6.98 6.65
C LEU A 162 5.12 7.47 6.82
N ALA A 163 6.07 6.71 6.26
CA ALA A 163 7.47 7.11 6.19
C ALA A 163 7.82 7.64 4.78
N VAL A 164 8.37 8.84 4.74
CA VAL A 164 8.86 9.47 3.51
C VAL A 164 10.37 9.34 3.45
N VAL A 165 10.87 8.61 2.45
CA VAL A 165 12.30 8.34 2.28
C VAL A 165 12.91 9.29 1.27
N THR A 166 13.91 10.03 1.72
CA THR A 166 14.71 10.96 0.92
C THR A 166 16.18 10.52 0.88
N VAL A 167 16.93 10.98 -0.11
CA VAL A 167 18.37 10.69 -0.24
C VAL A 167 19.12 11.92 -0.73
N PRO A 168 20.37 12.14 -0.32
CA PRO A 168 21.14 13.28 -0.79
C PRO A 168 21.58 13.12 -2.26
N GLY A 169 21.56 14.22 -3.02
CA GLY A 169 22.25 14.35 -4.31
C GLY A 169 21.42 14.15 -5.57
N THR A 170 20.08 14.13 -5.53
CA THR A 170 19.24 14.00 -6.73
C THR A 170 18.70 15.34 -7.27
N GLY A 171 18.92 16.46 -6.58
CA GLY A 171 18.46 17.79 -7.02
C GLY A 171 16.93 17.99 -7.03
N ASP A 172 16.18 16.93 -7.29
CA ASP A 172 14.71 16.91 -7.26
C ASP A 172 14.14 16.91 -5.84
N GLU A 173 14.96 16.67 -4.84
CA GLU A 173 14.55 16.53 -3.43
C GLU A 173 14.01 17.84 -2.87
N ILE A 174 14.66 18.96 -3.17
CA ILE A 174 14.20 20.29 -2.75
C ILE A 174 12.90 20.66 -3.48
N GLN A 175 12.68 20.16 -4.69
CA GLN A 175 11.41 20.33 -5.41
C GLN A 175 10.32 19.41 -4.89
N ALA A 176 10.65 18.17 -4.53
CA ALA A 176 9.72 17.24 -3.85
C ALA A 176 9.32 17.77 -2.46
N LEU A 177 10.26 18.40 -1.74
CA LEU A 177 10.00 19.15 -0.50
C LEU A 177 8.96 20.25 -0.70
N LYS A 178 8.95 20.90 -1.89
CA LYS A 178 8.00 21.97 -2.25
C LYS A 178 6.68 21.46 -2.82
N ALA A 179 6.60 20.19 -3.24
CA ALA A 179 5.44 19.62 -3.96
C ALA A 179 4.39 18.94 -3.06
N GLY A 180 4.31 19.31 -1.77
CA GLY A 180 3.28 18.78 -0.85
C GLY A 180 3.58 17.41 -0.24
N ILE A 181 4.65 16.71 -0.65
CA ILE A 181 5.06 15.44 -0.03
C ILE A 181 5.52 15.63 1.42
N MET A 182 5.94 16.86 1.77
CA MET A 182 6.37 17.20 3.13
C MET A 182 5.22 17.41 4.11
N GLU A 183 4.00 17.45 3.66
CA GLU A 183 2.83 17.65 4.56
C GLU A 183 2.18 16.33 4.95
N ILE A 184 2.58 15.21 4.32
CA ILE A 184 1.87 13.93 4.44
C ILE A 184 2.58 12.91 5.34
N GLY A 185 3.88 13.05 5.58
CA GLY A 185 4.69 12.08 6.31
C GLY A 185 4.56 12.20 7.82
N ASP A 186 4.48 11.07 8.49
CA ASP A 186 4.58 11.00 9.96
C ASP A 186 6.06 10.90 10.40
N ILE A 187 6.87 10.24 9.57
CA ILE A 187 8.32 10.07 9.81
C ILE A 187 9.08 10.30 8.50
N TYR A 188 10.14 11.10 8.57
CA TYR A 188 11.02 11.37 7.44
C TYR A 188 12.34 10.64 7.61
N VAL A 189 12.77 9.97 6.55
CA VAL A 189 13.99 9.15 6.56
C VAL A 189 14.99 9.71 5.57
N VAL A 190 16.10 10.24 6.05
CA VAL A 190 17.24 10.58 5.21
C VAL A 190 18.11 9.35 5.06
N ASN A 191 17.88 8.59 3.98
CA ASN A 191 18.64 7.38 3.69
C ASN A 191 19.94 7.69 2.95
N LYS A 192 20.86 6.73 2.90
CA LYS A 192 22.24 6.92 2.40
C LYS A 192 22.97 8.05 3.14
N ALA A 193 22.79 8.08 4.45
CA ALA A 193 23.34 9.13 5.32
C ALA A 193 24.86 9.06 5.48
N ASP A 194 25.51 8.11 4.83
CA ASP A 194 26.97 8.05 4.68
C ASP A 194 27.51 8.95 3.55
N LYS A 195 26.63 9.60 2.77
CA LYS A 195 27.03 10.58 1.77
C LYS A 195 27.31 11.96 2.39
N PRO A 196 28.27 12.73 1.84
CA PRO A 196 28.65 14.04 2.40
C PRO A 196 27.48 15.04 2.51
N GLU A 197 26.56 15.03 1.55
CA GLU A 197 25.42 15.96 1.49
C GLU A 197 24.27 15.61 2.41
N ALA A 198 24.36 14.47 3.12
CA ALA A 198 23.27 13.96 3.96
C ALA A 198 22.93 14.91 5.12
N GLU A 199 23.93 15.59 5.70
CA GLU A 199 23.70 16.53 6.80
C GLU A 199 22.92 17.76 6.33
N MET A 200 23.27 18.30 5.16
CA MET A 200 22.56 19.43 4.58
C MET A 200 21.10 19.08 4.28
N LEU A 201 20.84 17.88 3.72
CA LEU A 201 19.48 17.40 3.47
C LEU A 201 18.71 17.21 4.77
N TYR A 202 19.35 16.64 5.80
CA TYR A 202 18.73 16.43 7.10
C TYR A 202 18.26 17.76 7.71
N GLU A 203 19.10 18.77 7.75
CA GLU A 203 18.73 20.09 8.28
C GLU A 203 17.63 20.77 7.44
N ALA A 204 17.68 20.62 6.11
CA ALA A 204 16.62 21.14 5.23
C ALA A 204 15.27 20.48 5.47
N VAL A 205 15.23 19.15 5.61
CA VAL A 205 14.02 18.39 5.94
C VAL A 205 13.52 18.75 7.33
N LYS A 206 14.40 18.84 8.31
CA LYS A 206 14.07 19.23 9.69
C LYS A 206 13.41 20.61 9.74
N PHE A 207 13.99 21.59 9.08
CA PHE A 207 13.42 22.93 8.97
C PHE A 207 12.03 22.92 8.33
N ALA A 208 11.85 22.12 7.26
CA ALA A 208 10.57 22.00 6.57
C ALA A 208 9.46 21.39 7.45
N ILE A 209 9.76 20.32 8.20
CA ILE A 209 8.79 19.67 9.08
C ILE A 209 8.44 20.49 10.33
N GLU A 210 9.37 21.29 10.84
CA GLU A 210 9.12 22.22 11.95
C GLU A 210 8.12 23.33 11.57
N GLY A 211 8.00 23.64 10.27
CA GLY A 211 7.05 24.62 9.72
C GLY A 211 5.65 24.09 9.47
N ILE A 212 5.38 22.79 9.67
CA ILE A 212 4.05 22.19 9.44
C ILE A 212 3.07 22.63 10.52
N VAL A 213 2.05 23.39 10.11
CA VAL A 213 1.07 23.97 11.04
C VAL A 213 -0.01 22.96 11.48
N SER A 214 -0.38 22.03 10.58
CA SER A 214 -1.43 21.03 10.83
C SER A 214 -0.93 19.63 10.44
N PRO A 215 -0.10 19.01 11.27
CA PRO A 215 0.42 17.70 10.98
C PRO A 215 -0.68 16.65 11.06
N ARG A 216 -0.48 15.57 10.31
CA ARG A 216 -1.38 14.41 10.31
C ARG A 216 -1.55 13.88 11.75
N PHE A 217 -2.78 13.70 12.19
CA PHE A 217 -3.13 13.20 13.53
C PHE A 217 -2.63 14.06 14.72
N ASP A 218 -2.29 15.32 14.52
CA ASP A 218 -1.65 16.18 15.52
C ASP A 218 -0.29 15.57 16.03
N TRP A 219 0.32 14.72 15.23
CA TRP A 219 1.62 14.14 15.47
C TRP A 219 2.71 15.03 14.85
N GLN A 220 3.58 15.61 15.68
CA GLN A 220 4.73 16.34 15.14
C GLN A 220 5.67 15.37 14.43
N PRO A 221 5.88 15.53 13.11
CA PRO A 221 6.71 14.60 12.34
C PRO A 221 8.12 14.45 12.90
N ARG A 222 8.67 13.24 12.80
CA ARG A 222 10.04 12.93 13.23
C ARG A 222 10.95 12.72 12.03
N ILE A 223 12.24 12.90 12.24
CA ILE A 223 13.25 12.67 11.22
C ILE A 223 14.37 11.78 11.75
N VAL A 224 14.84 10.87 10.90
CA VAL A 224 15.92 9.93 11.21
C VAL A 224 16.86 9.76 10.03
N LYS A 225 18.16 9.60 10.30
CA LYS A 225 19.18 9.26 9.30
C LYS A 225 19.39 7.75 9.25
N THR A 226 19.44 7.16 8.04
CA THR A 226 19.69 5.74 7.85
C THR A 226 20.77 5.47 6.82
N VAL A 227 21.52 4.38 7.00
CA VAL A 227 22.32 3.75 5.96
C VAL A 227 21.79 2.32 5.83
N ALA A 228 20.74 2.17 5.04
CA ALA A 228 19.98 0.92 4.94
C ALA A 228 20.86 -0.30 4.62
N THR A 229 21.87 -0.14 3.74
CA THR A 229 22.80 -1.21 3.39
C THR A 229 23.67 -1.71 4.55
N LYS A 230 23.78 -0.93 5.63
CA LYS A 230 24.59 -1.24 6.83
C LYS A 230 23.71 -1.44 8.07
N GLY A 231 22.39 -1.34 7.96
CA GLY A 231 21.46 -1.38 9.08
C GLY A 231 21.56 -0.20 10.06
N LEU A 232 22.36 0.84 9.76
CA LEU A 232 22.54 1.98 10.63
C LEU A 232 21.28 2.86 10.65
N GLY A 233 20.84 3.30 11.83
CA GLY A 233 19.62 4.09 12.04
C GLY A 233 18.32 3.32 11.90
N VAL A 234 18.34 2.03 11.47
CA VAL A 234 17.14 1.21 11.27
C VAL A 234 16.44 0.90 12.58
N LYS A 235 17.20 0.57 13.63
CA LYS A 235 16.64 0.36 14.97
C LYS A 235 15.89 1.60 15.46
N GLU A 236 16.48 2.77 15.32
CA GLU A 236 15.86 4.05 15.69
C GLU A 236 14.59 4.30 14.89
N LEU A 237 14.60 4.03 13.59
CA LEU A 237 13.42 4.16 12.73
C LEU A 237 12.29 3.24 13.19
N VAL A 238 12.59 1.99 13.54
CA VAL A 238 11.58 1.05 14.08
C VAL A 238 11.06 1.54 15.42
N ASP A 239 11.91 2.07 16.31
CA ASP A 239 11.48 2.63 17.59
C ASP A 239 10.53 3.83 17.39
N LEU A 240 10.77 4.70 16.39
CA LEU A 240 9.87 5.78 16.00
C LEU A 240 8.52 5.25 15.44
N PHE A 241 8.53 4.18 14.67
CA PHE A 241 7.28 3.53 14.22
C PHE A 241 6.46 3.01 15.41
N GLU A 242 7.10 2.40 16.40
CA GLU A 242 6.42 1.92 17.59
C GLU A 242 5.92 3.07 18.48
N GLU A 243 6.67 4.17 18.58
CA GLU A 243 6.24 5.37 19.28
C GLU A 243 4.99 5.97 18.63
N HIS A 244 4.98 6.13 17.31
CA HIS A 244 3.82 6.62 16.57
C HIS A 244 2.60 5.69 16.71
N MET A 245 2.79 4.38 16.60
CA MET A 245 1.72 3.41 16.84
C MET A 245 1.10 3.57 18.22
N LYS A 246 1.92 3.67 19.28
CA LYS A 246 1.44 3.89 20.66
C LYS A 246 0.67 5.21 20.79
N TYR A 247 1.14 6.25 20.13
CA TYR A 247 0.44 7.54 20.07
C TYR A 247 -0.96 7.38 19.45
N LEU A 248 -1.06 6.74 18.27
CA LEU A 248 -2.34 6.51 17.59
C LEU A 248 -3.32 5.69 18.46
N VAL A 249 -2.83 4.66 19.14
CA VAL A 249 -3.63 3.86 20.05
C VAL A 249 -4.13 4.72 21.23
N SER A 250 -3.25 5.53 21.84
CA SER A 250 -3.60 6.38 22.99
C SER A 250 -4.64 7.45 22.64
N LYS A 251 -4.72 7.87 21.38
CA LYS A 251 -5.68 8.84 20.86
C LYS A 251 -6.95 8.19 20.28
N GLY A 252 -7.06 6.86 20.26
CA GLY A 252 -8.15 6.13 19.63
C GLY A 252 -8.14 6.15 18.11
N LEU A 253 -7.11 6.74 17.49
CA LEU A 253 -7.01 6.93 16.04
C LEU A 253 -6.69 5.63 15.29
N PHE A 254 -6.06 4.66 15.95
CA PHE A 254 -5.70 3.38 15.34
C PHE A 254 -6.91 2.66 14.74
N ALA A 255 -7.97 2.48 15.53
CA ALA A 255 -9.19 1.84 15.07
C ALA A 255 -9.95 2.68 14.02
N ASP A 256 -9.85 4.01 14.08
CA ASP A 256 -10.46 4.90 13.10
C ASP A 256 -9.84 4.74 11.72
N ILE A 257 -8.52 4.58 11.65
CA ILE A 257 -7.81 4.32 10.39
C ILE A 257 -8.24 2.98 9.79
N VAL A 258 -8.37 1.93 10.62
CA VAL A 258 -8.90 0.63 10.16
C VAL A 258 -10.32 0.79 9.59
N ARG A 259 -11.21 1.50 10.29
CA ARG A 259 -12.57 1.77 9.79
C ARG A 259 -12.58 2.54 8.47
N LYS A 260 -11.76 3.59 8.36
CA LYS A 260 -11.61 4.39 7.14
C LYS A 260 -11.14 3.52 5.97
N ARG A 261 -10.10 2.68 6.19
CA ARG A 261 -9.57 1.75 5.19
C ARG A 261 -10.62 0.77 4.70
N ARG A 262 -11.35 0.13 5.61
CA ARG A 262 -12.43 -0.82 5.27
C ARG A 262 -13.53 -0.16 4.45
N ARG A 263 -13.96 1.03 4.85
CA ARG A 263 -14.97 1.80 4.12
C ARG A 263 -14.50 2.12 2.70
N LYS A 264 -13.26 2.59 2.55
CA LYS A 264 -12.65 2.90 1.25
C LYS A 264 -12.49 1.63 0.39
N ALA A 265 -12.10 0.51 0.96
CA ALA A 265 -12.02 -0.78 0.27
C ALA A 265 -13.38 -1.19 -0.33
N VAL A 266 -14.45 -1.08 0.45
CA VAL A 266 -15.82 -1.37 -0.03
C VAL A 266 -16.22 -0.41 -1.15
N GLU A 267 -16.02 0.90 -0.96
CA GLU A 267 -16.35 1.92 -1.97
C GLU A 267 -15.64 1.65 -3.30
N LEU A 268 -14.33 1.44 -3.28
CA LEU A 268 -13.55 1.17 -4.49
C LEU A 268 -13.91 -0.17 -5.14
N THR A 269 -14.25 -1.19 -4.34
CA THR A 269 -14.72 -2.48 -4.85
C THR A 269 -16.05 -2.33 -5.59
N VAL A 270 -16.98 -1.58 -5.02
CA VAL A 270 -18.28 -1.31 -5.65
C VAL A 270 -18.09 -0.50 -6.94
N ARG A 271 -17.28 0.56 -6.91
CA ARG A 271 -16.96 1.35 -8.11
C ARG A 271 -16.37 0.50 -9.23
N ARG A 272 -15.46 -0.43 -8.91
CA ARG A 272 -14.88 -1.36 -9.87
C ARG A 272 -15.94 -2.25 -10.49
N LYS A 273 -16.80 -2.89 -9.70
CA LYS A 273 -17.89 -3.74 -10.20
C LYS A 273 -18.84 -2.97 -11.11
N LEU A 274 -19.21 -1.76 -10.73
CA LEU A 274 -20.04 -0.89 -11.57
C LEU A 274 -19.35 -0.55 -12.90
N SER A 275 -18.06 -0.23 -12.86
CA SER A 275 -17.26 0.05 -14.05
C SER A 275 -17.16 -1.17 -14.99
N GLU A 276 -17.01 -2.38 -14.44
CA GLU A 276 -17.00 -3.62 -15.22
C GLU A 276 -18.34 -3.86 -15.92
N VAL A 277 -19.47 -3.61 -15.25
CA VAL A 277 -20.81 -3.70 -15.86
C VAL A 277 -20.96 -2.67 -16.97
N VAL A 278 -20.59 -1.40 -16.71
CA VAL A 278 -20.65 -0.34 -17.73
C VAL A 278 -19.80 -0.70 -18.94
N SER A 279 -18.55 -1.12 -18.73
CA SER A 279 -17.65 -1.51 -19.84
C SER A 279 -18.21 -2.67 -20.65
N SER A 280 -18.79 -3.66 -20.00
CA SER A 280 -19.43 -4.81 -20.67
C SER A 280 -20.64 -4.42 -21.51
N VAL A 281 -21.46 -3.49 -21.02
CA VAL A 281 -22.60 -2.97 -21.78
C VAL A 281 -22.13 -2.14 -22.98
N VAL A 282 -21.17 -1.24 -22.78
CA VAL A 282 -20.59 -0.41 -23.85
C VAL A 282 -19.98 -1.27 -24.95
N GLN A 283 -19.21 -2.31 -24.62
CA GLN A 283 -18.60 -3.22 -25.58
C GLN A 283 -19.64 -4.01 -26.42
N ARG A 284 -20.85 -4.20 -25.91
CA ARG A 284 -21.94 -4.88 -26.66
C ARG A 284 -22.77 -3.92 -27.49
N ALA A 285 -22.57 -2.62 -27.38
CA ALA A 285 -23.37 -1.59 -28.01
C ALA A 285 -22.82 -1.10 -29.37
N ASP A 286 -21.98 -1.88 -30.07
CA ASP A 286 -21.31 -1.46 -31.33
C ASP A 286 -22.29 -0.91 -32.36
N LYS A 287 -23.46 -1.53 -32.58
CA LYS A 287 -24.48 -1.04 -33.51
C LYS A 287 -25.01 0.34 -33.15
N LEU A 288 -25.13 0.63 -31.86
CA LEU A 288 -25.60 1.93 -31.38
C LEU A 288 -24.55 3.02 -31.63
N PHE A 289 -23.27 2.69 -31.52
CA PHE A 289 -22.18 3.60 -31.85
C PHE A 289 -22.07 3.82 -33.38
N GLU A 290 -22.30 2.78 -34.21
CA GLU A 290 -22.40 2.95 -35.67
C GLU A 290 -23.54 3.90 -36.09
N GLN A 291 -24.68 3.82 -35.41
CA GLN A 291 -25.81 4.75 -35.66
C GLN A 291 -25.47 6.17 -35.22
N LEU A 292 -24.72 6.34 -34.11
CA LEU A 292 -24.24 7.63 -33.65
C LEU A 292 -23.28 8.26 -34.69
N GLU A 293 -22.34 7.48 -35.23
CA GLU A 293 -21.39 7.92 -36.25
C GLU A 293 -22.11 8.37 -37.56
N LYS A 294 -23.22 7.70 -37.89
CA LYS A 294 -24.08 8.07 -39.05
C LYS A 294 -25.05 9.21 -38.76
N ASN A 295 -25.04 9.78 -37.53
CA ASN A 295 -26.01 10.78 -37.05
C ASN A 295 -27.48 10.29 -37.11
N GLU A 296 -27.71 9.00 -37.03
CA GLU A 296 -29.06 8.39 -36.95
C GLU A 296 -29.65 8.50 -35.55
N VAL A 297 -28.79 8.57 -34.51
CA VAL A 297 -29.15 8.79 -33.12
C VAL A 297 -28.29 9.90 -32.53
N THR A 298 -28.79 10.53 -31.47
CA THR A 298 -28.05 11.58 -30.74
C THR A 298 -27.28 10.98 -29.55
N ILE A 299 -26.26 11.68 -29.06
CA ILE A 299 -25.42 11.21 -27.95
C ILE A 299 -26.23 11.00 -26.65
N ASP A 300 -27.23 11.82 -26.40
CA ASP A 300 -28.12 11.67 -25.25
C ASP A 300 -29.02 10.42 -25.36
N GLN A 301 -29.44 10.04 -26.56
CA GLN A 301 -30.15 8.78 -26.80
C GLN A 301 -29.26 7.59 -26.52
N VAL A 302 -27.99 7.61 -26.97
CA VAL A 302 -27.00 6.57 -26.70
C VAL A 302 -26.74 6.44 -25.19
N ILE A 303 -26.53 7.57 -24.49
CA ILE A 303 -26.32 7.58 -23.04
C ILE A 303 -27.53 6.95 -22.32
N ASN A 304 -28.76 7.32 -22.70
CA ASN A 304 -29.97 6.80 -22.06
C ASN A 304 -30.14 5.30 -22.27
N VAL A 305 -29.87 4.80 -23.49
CA VAL A 305 -29.93 3.35 -23.77
C VAL A 305 -28.91 2.60 -22.93
N ILE A 306 -27.65 3.02 -22.95
CA ILE A 306 -26.59 2.38 -22.18
C ILE A 306 -26.89 2.43 -20.68
N TYR A 307 -27.35 3.58 -20.16
CA TYR A 307 -27.71 3.73 -18.74
C TYR A 307 -28.83 2.77 -18.32
N ASN A 308 -29.86 2.60 -19.15
CA ASN A 308 -30.96 1.68 -18.87
C ASN A 308 -30.50 0.21 -18.93
N GLU A 309 -29.64 -0.14 -19.89
CA GLU A 309 -29.05 -1.48 -19.94
C GLU A 309 -28.15 -1.79 -18.74
N VAL A 310 -27.34 -0.81 -18.30
CA VAL A 310 -26.54 -0.95 -17.06
C VAL A 310 -27.45 -1.20 -15.87
N LYS A 311 -28.56 -0.47 -15.74
CA LYS A 311 -29.53 -0.70 -14.65
C LYS A 311 -30.13 -2.10 -14.63
N LEU A 312 -30.34 -2.70 -15.80
CA LEU A 312 -30.89 -4.07 -15.93
C LEU A 312 -29.86 -5.15 -15.62
N ASN A 313 -28.56 -4.81 -15.67
CA ASN A 313 -27.44 -5.74 -15.41
C ASN A 313 -26.85 -5.59 -13.99
N LEU A 314 -27.37 -4.68 -13.16
CA LEU A 314 -27.04 -4.53 -11.73
C LEU A 314 -27.98 -5.39 -10.87
#